data_b212248f9c7fd6d7b844cd7d2b4825e7
#
_entry.id   b212248f9c7fd6d7b844cd7d2b4825e7
#
_cell.length_a   1.000
_cell.length_b   1.000
_cell.length_c   1.000
_cell.angle_alpha   90.00
_cell.angle_beta   90.00
_cell.angle_gamma   90.00
#
_symmetry.space_group_name_H-M   'P 1'
#
loop_
_entity.id
_entity.type
_entity.pdbx_description
1 polymer ?
#
loop_
_entity_poly.entity_id
_entity_poly.type
_entity_poly.pdbx_seq_one_letter_code
_entity_poly.pdbx_strand_id
1 'polypeptide(L)'
;MKYKLLLLDIDGTLRPGSCEQIPKENAAAVRAVQKAGVKIAIATGRGRTGVGKGLLRDLKPDYWVCAGGAQLVDAKGNDMALHRLTAEEMYALVDFFEDYELPLRFTFHDANYAYIDFAEFDRREKAKNLYNNIVDGEDQDHHLVEMPFGCFGFLPREQAAQFQEKYGYLGLQFLYSYPGSDGCDIMQKGVNKGTGLCELAGLAGLTPEECVAIGDGDNDTAMLAAAGMGIAMANGSANAKAAADRTGPDAEPHGVADLCRELWPEAF
;
A
#
# COMPACT_ATOMS: atom_id res chain seq x y z
N MET A 1 13.55 -23.59 -5.93
CA MET A 1 12.80 -22.89 -4.86
C MET A 1 11.30 -22.95 -5.15
N LYS A 2 10.47 -23.21 -4.14
CA LYS A 2 9.00 -23.21 -4.28
C LYS A 2 8.49 -21.78 -4.51
N TYR A 3 8.93 -20.83 -3.71
CA TYR A 3 8.53 -19.43 -3.80
C TYR A 3 9.56 -18.62 -4.56
N LYS A 4 9.10 -17.83 -5.52
CA LYS A 4 9.93 -17.06 -6.47
C LYS A 4 9.75 -15.54 -6.34
N LEU A 5 8.68 -15.09 -5.63
CA LEU A 5 8.38 -13.69 -5.39
C LEU A 5 8.02 -13.49 -3.92
N LEU A 6 8.64 -12.51 -3.27
CA LEU A 6 8.34 -12.05 -1.93
C LEU A 6 7.75 -10.65 -1.99
N LEU A 7 6.48 -10.51 -1.60
CA LEU A 7 5.82 -9.23 -1.43
C LEU A 7 5.84 -8.81 0.03
N LEU A 8 6.20 -7.57 0.29
CA LEU A 8 6.36 -7.00 1.63
C LEU A 8 5.57 -5.71 1.74
N ASP A 9 4.65 -5.62 2.70
CA ASP A 9 4.16 -4.33 3.14
C ASP A 9 5.26 -3.54 3.86
N ILE A 10 5.10 -2.22 3.95
CA ILE A 10 6.08 -1.32 4.58
C ILE A 10 5.74 -1.09 6.05
N ASP A 11 4.64 -0.42 6.32
CA ASP A 11 4.33 0.23 7.59
C ASP A 11 3.70 -0.74 8.60
N GLY A 12 4.44 -1.14 9.62
CA GLY A 12 4.03 -2.18 10.57
C GLY A 12 4.52 -3.58 10.20
N THR A 13 5.18 -3.73 9.04
CA THR A 13 5.73 -4.98 8.53
C THR A 13 7.24 -4.87 8.33
N LEU A 14 7.68 -4.36 7.17
CA LEU A 14 9.11 -4.21 6.86
C LEU A 14 9.74 -3.09 7.71
N ARG A 15 8.96 -2.05 8.00
CA ARG A 15 9.29 -0.93 8.88
C ARG A 15 8.42 -0.98 10.14
N PRO A 16 8.93 -1.41 11.29
CA PRO A 16 8.25 -1.27 12.58
C PRO A 16 7.86 0.17 12.88
N GLY A 17 6.75 0.36 13.59
CA GLY A 17 6.22 1.68 13.89
C GLY A 17 7.15 2.61 14.67
N SER A 18 8.09 2.03 15.44
CA SER A 18 9.12 2.76 16.18
C SER A 18 10.28 3.30 15.33
N CYS A 19 10.37 2.89 14.05
CA CYS A 19 11.50 3.18 13.18
C CYS A 19 11.16 4.23 12.11
N GLU A 20 12.07 5.16 11.83
CA GLU A 20 11.97 6.09 10.69
C GLU A 20 12.28 5.40 9.36
N GLN A 21 13.17 4.40 9.39
CA GLN A 21 13.59 3.59 8.25
C GLN A 21 13.44 2.11 8.59
N ILE A 22 13.44 1.25 7.57
CA ILE A 22 13.48 -0.19 7.81
C ILE A 22 14.74 -0.58 8.61
N PRO A 23 14.67 -1.56 9.53
CA PRO A 23 15.85 -2.09 10.21
C PRO A 23 16.91 -2.59 9.22
N LYS A 24 18.20 -2.40 9.56
CA LYS A 24 19.32 -2.91 8.67
C LYS A 24 19.26 -4.41 8.53
N GLU A 25 18.83 -5.10 9.56
CA GLU A 25 18.67 -6.56 9.59
C GLU A 25 17.63 -7.00 8.55
N ASN A 26 16.47 -6.31 8.50
CA ASN A 26 15.44 -6.55 7.48
C ASN A 26 15.97 -6.27 6.07
N ALA A 27 16.62 -5.12 5.85
CA ALA A 27 17.20 -4.79 4.55
C ALA A 27 18.25 -5.81 4.10
N ALA A 28 19.11 -6.26 5.01
CA ALA A 28 20.16 -7.24 4.72
C ALA A 28 19.57 -8.62 4.40
N ALA A 29 18.57 -9.07 5.16
CA ALA A 29 17.93 -10.37 4.96
C ALA A 29 17.16 -10.43 3.64
N VAL A 30 16.36 -9.40 3.33
CA VAL A 30 15.62 -9.32 2.06
C VAL A 30 16.59 -9.29 0.87
N ARG A 31 17.72 -8.57 0.97
CA ARG A 31 18.75 -8.61 -0.09
C ARG A 31 19.42 -9.97 -0.24
N ALA A 32 19.62 -10.72 0.86
CA ALA A 32 20.17 -12.06 0.78
C ALA A 32 19.22 -13.00 0.00
N VAL A 33 17.94 -12.94 0.31
CA VAL A 33 16.87 -13.66 -0.41
C VAL A 33 16.82 -13.23 -1.89
N GLN A 34 16.92 -11.93 -2.19
CA GLN A 34 16.97 -11.43 -3.56
C GLN A 34 18.19 -11.98 -4.33
N LYS A 35 19.37 -11.99 -3.70
CA LYS A 35 20.60 -12.55 -4.30
C LYS A 35 20.50 -14.05 -4.54
N ALA A 36 19.72 -14.78 -3.75
CA ALA A 36 19.43 -16.19 -3.95
C ALA A 36 18.44 -16.45 -5.11
N GLY A 37 17.94 -15.38 -5.76
CA GLY A 37 17.11 -15.46 -6.98
C GLY A 37 15.62 -15.26 -6.77
N VAL A 38 15.17 -14.96 -5.56
CA VAL A 38 13.76 -14.58 -5.29
C VAL A 38 13.55 -13.12 -5.67
N LYS A 39 12.51 -12.82 -6.43
CA LYS A 39 12.12 -11.46 -6.74
C LYS A 39 11.52 -10.78 -5.51
N ILE A 40 11.79 -9.50 -5.35
CA ILE A 40 11.27 -8.70 -4.24
C ILE A 40 10.31 -7.65 -4.76
N ALA A 41 9.11 -7.61 -4.20
CA ALA A 41 8.13 -6.56 -4.43
C ALA A 41 7.75 -5.86 -3.12
N ILE A 42 7.55 -4.57 -3.18
CA ILE A 42 6.97 -3.79 -2.07
C ILE A 42 5.51 -3.52 -2.39
N ALA A 43 4.61 -3.84 -1.45
CA ALA A 43 3.17 -3.59 -1.56
C ALA A 43 2.74 -2.54 -0.53
N THR A 44 2.27 -1.38 -0.99
CA THR A 44 1.98 -0.24 -0.10
C THR A 44 0.75 0.55 -0.55
N GLY A 45 0.01 1.13 0.40
CA GLY A 45 -1.03 2.13 0.11
C GLY A 45 -0.47 3.45 -0.43
N ARG A 46 0.83 3.70 -0.24
CA ARG A 46 1.47 4.90 -0.77
C ARG A 46 1.59 4.84 -2.28
N GLY A 47 1.41 5.98 -2.97
CA GLY A 47 1.90 6.13 -4.34
C GLY A 47 3.42 5.98 -4.41
N ARG A 48 3.96 5.61 -5.57
CA ARG A 48 5.41 5.38 -5.71
C ARG A 48 6.24 6.59 -5.27
N THR A 49 5.80 7.80 -5.57
CA THR A 49 6.45 9.07 -5.20
C THR A 49 6.33 9.40 -3.71
N GLY A 50 5.33 8.82 -3.02
CA GLY A 50 5.15 8.94 -1.56
C GLY A 50 6.07 8.05 -0.73
N VAL A 51 6.89 7.20 -1.37
CA VAL A 51 7.92 6.42 -0.68
C VAL A 51 9.18 7.27 -0.54
N GLY A 52 9.39 7.80 0.67
CA GLY A 52 10.50 8.71 0.98
C GLY A 52 11.88 8.11 0.66
N LYS A 53 12.79 8.98 0.20
CA LYS A 53 14.19 8.60 -0.05
C LYS A 53 14.83 8.09 1.25
N GLY A 54 15.48 6.93 1.19
CA GLY A 54 16.16 6.34 2.33
C GLY A 54 15.28 5.46 3.22
N LEU A 55 13.94 5.47 3.06
CA LEU A 55 13.04 4.62 3.84
C LEU A 55 13.44 3.14 3.78
N LEU A 56 13.73 2.65 2.60
CA LEU A 56 14.15 1.26 2.34
C LEU A 56 15.68 1.07 2.41
N ARG A 57 16.43 2.08 2.92
CA ARG A 57 17.91 2.08 2.92
C ARG A 57 18.45 1.82 1.50
N ASP A 58 19.28 0.80 1.36
CA ASP A 58 19.90 0.35 0.11
C ASP A 58 19.18 -0.84 -0.55
N LEU A 59 18.02 -1.25 -0.02
CA LEU A 59 17.15 -2.24 -0.65
C LEU A 59 16.57 -1.67 -1.95
N LYS A 60 16.75 -2.41 -3.05
CA LYS A 60 16.22 -2.07 -4.38
C LYS A 60 15.25 -3.17 -4.81
N PRO A 61 13.95 -3.00 -4.60
CA PRO A 61 12.96 -3.99 -5.03
C PRO A 61 12.97 -4.18 -6.55
N ASP A 62 12.63 -5.39 -7.00
CA ASP A 62 12.42 -5.68 -8.42
C ASP A 62 11.11 -5.07 -8.92
N TYR A 63 10.10 -4.99 -8.05
CA TYR A 63 8.76 -4.51 -8.37
C TYR A 63 8.13 -3.72 -7.22
N TRP A 64 7.06 -3.01 -7.56
CA TRP A 64 6.23 -2.27 -6.62
C TRP A 64 4.76 -2.48 -6.93
N VAL A 65 3.96 -2.67 -5.90
CA VAL A 65 2.50 -2.63 -5.90
C VAL A 65 2.13 -1.42 -5.05
N CYS A 66 1.93 -0.29 -5.68
CA CYS A 66 1.70 1.02 -5.06
C CYS A 66 0.22 1.42 -5.09
N ALA A 67 -0.12 2.47 -4.35
CA ALA A 67 -1.47 3.01 -4.25
C ALA A 67 -2.51 1.89 -4.02
N GLY A 68 -2.22 1.00 -3.05
CA GLY A 68 -3.10 -0.10 -2.70
C GLY A 68 -3.35 -1.14 -3.79
N GLY A 69 -2.53 -1.20 -4.85
CA GLY A 69 -2.71 -2.10 -5.99
C GLY A 69 -3.03 -1.40 -7.30
N ALA A 70 -3.29 -0.10 -7.26
CA ALA A 70 -3.65 0.66 -8.47
C ALA A 70 -2.48 0.93 -9.41
N GLN A 71 -1.25 0.91 -8.90
CA GLN A 71 -0.05 1.15 -9.70
C GLN A 71 0.96 0.02 -9.51
N LEU A 72 1.31 -0.69 -10.59
CA LEU A 72 2.37 -1.69 -10.63
C LEU A 72 3.58 -1.11 -11.36
N VAL A 73 4.77 -1.16 -10.74
CA VAL A 73 5.97 -0.49 -11.25
C VAL A 73 7.15 -1.45 -11.26
N ASP A 74 7.97 -1.40 -12.31
CA ASP A 74 9.20 -2.17 -12.42
C ASP A 74 10.37 -1.53 -11.64
N ALA A 75 11.51 -2.22 -11.58
CA ALA A 75 12.73 -1.73 -10.92
C ALA A 75 13.29 -0.43 -11.51
N LYS A 76 12.92 -0.07 -12.74
CA LYS A 76 13.36 1.15 -13.43
C LYS A 76 12.42 2.33 -13.18
N GLY A 77 11.26 2.07 -12.58
CA GLY A 77 10.23 3.08 -12.33
C GLY A 77 9.19 3.21 -13.47
N ASN A 78 9.15 2.25 -14.40
CA ASN A 78 8.12 2.25 -15.44
C ASN A 78 6.86 1.55 -14.94
N ASP A 79 5.70 2.09 -15.27
CA ASP A 79 4.43 1.43 -15.03
C ASP A 79 4.33 0.15 -15.84
N MET A 80 4.02 -0.95 -15.16
CA MET A 80 3.66 -2.23 -15.77
C MET A 80 2.14 -2.35 -15.94
N ALA A 81 1.39 -1.79 -14.99
CA ALA A 81 -0.06 -1.62 -15.03
C ALA A 81 -0.47 -0.41 -14.21
N LEU A 82 -1.58 0.22 -14.58
CA LEU A 82 -2.09 1.41 -13.92
C LEU A 82 -3.63 1.46 -14.00
N HIS A 83 -4.28 1.48 -12.85
CA HIS A 83 -5.74 1.55 -12.71
C HIS A 83 -6.14 2.96 -12.25
N ARG A 84 -6.61 3.78 -13.20
CA ARG A 84 -7.01 5.17 -12.94
C ARG A 84 -8.46 5.25 -12.50
N LEU A 85 -8.76 6.17 -11.59
CA LEU A 85 -10.13 6.55 -11.31
C LEU A 85 -10.81 7.07 -12.58
N THR A 86 -12.07 6.75 -12.74
CA THR A 86 -12.91 7.39 -13.75
C THR A 86 -13.25 8.82 -13.33
N ALA A 87 -13.63 9.67 -14.29
CA ALA A 87 -14.07 11.03 -13.97
C ALA A 87 -15.29 11.02 -13.02
N GLU A 88 -16.22 10.09 -13.22
CA GLU A 88 -17.41 9.96 -12.36
C GLU A 88 -17.03 9.60 -10.91
N GLU A 89 -16.12 8.64 -10.72
CA GLU A 89 -15.61 8.27 -9.37
C GLU A 89 -14.91 9.44 -8.70
N MET A 90 -14.02 10.14 -9.43
CA MET A 90 -13.26 11.26 -8.91
C MET A 90 -14.18 12.43 -8.50
N TYR A 91 -15.10 12.85 -9.40
CA TYR A 91 -16.00 13.97 -9.10
C TYR A 91 -16.99 13.63 -7.98
N ALA A 92 -17.49 12.39 -7.91
CA ALA A 92 -18.34 11.97 -6.80
C ALA A 92 -17.62 12.06 -5.44
N LEU A 93 -16.31 11.77 -5.42
CA LEU A 93 -15.48 11.93 -4.23
C LEU A 93 -15.28 13.40 -3.89
N VAL A 94 -14.92 14.23 -4.87
CA VAL A 94 -14.73 15.68 -4.65
C VAL A 94 -16.02 16.30 -4.10
N ASP A 95 -17.15 16.14 -4.80
CA ASP A 95 -18.44 16.69 -4.38
C ASP A 95 -18.81 16.30 -2.95
N PHE A 96 -18.66 14.99 -2.62
CA PHE A 96 -19.01 14.50 -1.30
C PHE A 96 -18.10 15.04 -0.20
N PHE A 97 -16.79 15.07 -0.43
CA PHE A 97 -15.83 15.54 0.56
C PHE A 97 -15.92 17.06 0.76
N GLU A 98 -16.26 17.84 -0.28
CA GLU A 98 -16.56 19.27 -0.17
C GLU A 98 -17.83 19.50 0.64
N ASP A 99 -18.92 18.77 0.36
CA ASP A 99 -20.19 18.89 1.07
C ASP A 99 -20.04 18.68 2.60
N TYR A 100 -19.08 17.87 3.03
CA TYR A 100 -18.82 17.57 4.44
C TYR A 100 -17.54 18.22 5.00
N GLU A 101 -16.87 19.08 4.23
CA GLU A 101 -15.62 19.76 4.61
C GLU A 101 -14.55 18.75 5.09
N LEU A 102 -14.38 17.63 4.38
CA LEU A 102 -13.46 16.56 4.72
C LEU A 102 -12.18 16.62 3.87
N PRO A 103 -10.99 16.40 4.46
CA PRO A 103 -9.75 16.44 3.70
C PRO A 103 -9.67 15.29 2.70
N LEU A 104 -9.35 15.61 1.43
CA LEU A 104 -9.23 14.66 0.33
C LEU A 104 -7.96 14.92 -0.48
N ARG A 105 -7.22 13.87 -0.81
CA ARG A 105 -6.11 13.93 -1.75
C ARG A 105 -6.16 12.83 -2.79
N PHE A 106 -5.63 13.13 -3.95
CA PHE A 106 -5.44 12.17 -5.04
C PHE A 106 -3.97 11.92 -5.30
N THR A 107 -3.66 10.70 -5.74
CA THR A 107 -2.31 10.26 -6.10
C THR A 107 -2.15 10.29 -7.62
N PHE A 108 -1.12 11.00 -8.08
CA PHE A 108 -0.68 11.10 -9.47
C PHE A 108 0.78 10.63 -9.58
N HIS A 109 1.35 10.64 -10.78
CA HIS A 109 2.71 10.16 -11.00
C HIS A 109 3.79 10.99 -10.28
N ASP A 110 3.60 12.29 -10.20
CA ASP A 110 4.58 13.23 -9.66
C ASP A 110 4.43 13.49 -8.16
N ALA A 111 3.18 13.55 -7.65
CA ALA A 111 2.88 13.84 -6.25
C ALA A 111 1.50 13.34 -5.83
N ASN A 112 1.19 13.54 -4.54
CA ASN A 112 -0.17 13.48 -4.02
C ASN A 112 -0.70 14.91 -3.91
N TYR A 113 -1.80 15.22 -4.60
CA TYR A 113 -2.42 16.54 -4.58
C TYR A 113 -3.58 16.56 -3.60
N ALA A 114 -3.48 17.38 -2.55
CA ALA A 114 -4.57 17.62 -1.64
C ALA A 114 -5.57 18.58 -2.31
N TYR A 115 -6.68 18.05 -2.76
CA TYR A 115 -7.74 18.80 -3.43
C TYR A 115 -8.63 19.54 -2.43
N ILE A 116 -8.70 19.03 -1.19
CA ILE A 116 -9.51 19.63 -0.12
C ILE A 116 -8.67 19.59 1.16
N ASP A 117 -8.51 20.75 1.80
CA ASP A 117 -7.85 20.96 3.09
C ASP A 117 -6.38 20.46 3.12
N PHE A 118 -5.55 21.05 2.26
CA PHE A 118 -4.09 20.82 2.26
C PHE A 118 -3.48 21.09 3.64
N ALA A 119 -3.97 22.11 4.36
CA ALA A 119 -3.42 22.48 5.66
C ALA A 119 -3.54 21.33 6.69
N GLU A 120 -4.65 20.58 6.67
CA GLU A 120 -4.83 19.43 7.57
C GLU A 120 -3.89 18.28 7.23
N PHE A 121 -3.66 18.00 5.94
CA PHE A 121 -2.66 17.01 5.52
C PHE A 121 -1.25 17.40 5.98
N ASP A 122 -0.83 18.63 5.71
CA ASP A 122 0.48 19.16 6.11
C ASP A 122 0.67 19.10 7.63
N ARG A 123 -0.36 19.49 8.39
CA ARG A 123 -0.36 19.42 9.86
C ARG A 123 -0.16 17.98 10.36
N ARG A 124 -0.91 17.01 9.80
CA ARG A 124 -0.84 15.60 10.22
C ARG A 124 0.47 14.94 9.82
N GLU A 125 1.02 15.25 8.65
CA GLU A 125 2.34 14.74 8.23
C GLU A 125 3.45 15.24 9.17
N LYS A 126 3.48 16.54 9.45
CA LYS A 126 4.45 17.14 10.37
C LYS A 126 4.35 16.54 11.79
N ALA A 127 3.12 16.35 12.28
CA ALA A 127 2.91 15.79 13.62
C ALA A 127 3.41 14.33 13.75
N LYS A 128 3.40 13.56 12.68
CA LYS A 128 3.82 12.15 12.66
C LYS A 128 5.20 11.93 12.04
N ASN A 129 5.90 13.00 11.66
CA ASN A 129 7.16 12.94 10.91
C ASN A 129 7.07 12.01 9.69
N LEU A 130 5.97 12.11 8.94
CA LEU A 130 5.72 11.32 7.75
C LEU A 130 6.16 12.08 6.49
N TYR A 131 6.43 11.33 5.44
CA TYR A 131 6.64 11.86 4.09
C TYR A 131 5.78 11.09 3.11
N ASN A 132 4.83 11.77 2.47
CA ASN A 132 3.97 11.21 1.43
C ASN A 132 4.00 12.04 0.14
N ASN A 133 4.90 13.03 0.03
CA ASN A 133 4.98 13.92 -1.11
C ASN A 133 3.62 14.59 -1.42
N ILE A 134 3.03 15.21 -0.40
CA ILE A 134 1.77 15.91 -0.56
C ILE A 134 2.02 17.37 -0.93
N VAL A 135 1.34 17.84 -1.95
CA VAL A 135 1.36 19.22 -2.43
C VAL A 135 -0.03 19.82 -2.40
N ASP A 136 -0.10 21.14 -2.40
CA ASP A 136 -1.34 21.87 -2.54
C ASP A 136 -1.92 21.63 -3.94
N GLY A 137 -3.17 21.25 -4.01
CA GLY A 137 -3.96 20.99 -5.20
C GLY A 137 -5.37 21.53 -5.09
N GLU A 138 -5.59 22.52 -4.21
CA GLU A 138 -6.92 23.08 -3.96
C GLU A 138 -7.48 23.87 -5.18
N ASP A 139 -6.67 24.15 -6.19
CA ASP A 139 -7.12 24.59 -7.52
C ASP A 139 -7.84 23.49 -8.31
N GLN A 140 -7.71 22.24 -7.89
CA GLN A 140 -8.42 21.06 -8.42
C GLN A 140 -8.30 20.89 -9.94
N ASP A 141 -7.18 21.23 -10.54
CA ASP A 141 -7.01 21.21 -11.98
C ASP A 141 -6.05 20.12 -12.51
N HIS A 142 -5.28 19.49 -11.65
CA HIS A 142 -4.25 18.51 -12.06
C HIS A 142 -4.82 17.31 -12.83
N HIS A 143 -6.07 16.92 -12.55
CA HIS A 143 -6.78 15.85 -13.28
C HIS A 143 -7.04 16.20 -14.76
N LEU A 144 -6.91 17.47 -15.15
CA LEU A 144 -6.98 17.88 -16.57
C LEU A 144 -5.74 17.47 -17.37
N VAL A 145 -4.63 17.20 -16.67
CA VAL A 145 -3.38 16.68 -17.26
C VAL A 145 -3.39 15.15 -17.29
N GLU A 146 -3.72 14.53 -16.15
CA GLU A 146 -3.89 13.08 -16.03
C GLU A 146 -4.91 12.73 -14.95
N MET A 147 -5.63 11.62 -15.14
CA MET A 147 -6.54 11.10 -14.11
C MET A 147 -5.74 10.43 -12.97
N PRO A 148 -6.16 10.62 -11.71
CA PRO A 148 -5.50 9.99 -10.57
C PRO A 148 -5.69 8.48 -10.55
N PHE A 149 -4.77 7.76 -9.90
CA PHE A 149 -4.83 6.32 -9.70
C PHE A 149 -4.87 5.90 -8.23
N GLY A 150 -4.84 6.84 -7.31
CA GLY A 150 -5.02 6.61 -5.89
C GLY A 150 -5.81 7.74 -5.26
N CYS A 151 -6.47 7.43 -4.17
CA CYS A 151 -7.22 8.39 -3.40
C CYS A 151 -7.10 8.06 -1.91
N PHE A 152 -6.93 9.08 -1.09
CA PHE A 152 -6.93 8.96 0.36
C PHE A 152 -7.69 10.14 0.96
N GLY A 153 -8.51 9.87 1.96
CA GLY A 153 -9.26 10.89 2.66
C GLY A 153 -9.37 10.63 4.16
N PHE A 154 -9.68 11.69 4.91
CA PHE A 154 -10.10 11.56 6.29
C PHE A 154 -11.62 11.49 6.34
N LEU A 155 -12.15 10.27 6.32
CA LEU A 155 -13.57 9.97 6.18
C LEU A 155 -14.05 9.16 7.38
N PRO A 156 -14.76 9.77 8.35
CA PRO A 156 -15.38 9.02 9.42
C PRO A 156 -16.36 7.95 8.87
N ARG A 157 -16.49 6.83 9.58
CA ARG A 157 -17.28 5.67 9.10
C ARG A 157 -18.75 5.97 8.85
N GLU A 158 -19.29 6.95 9.57
CA GLU A 158 -20.67 7.41 9.36
C GLU A 158 -20.83 8.06 7.98
N GLN A 159 -19.91 8.96 7.61
CA GLN A 159 -19.90 9.59 6.29
C GLN A 159 -19.57 8.56 5.18
N ALA A 160 -18.73 7.57 5.45
CA ALA A 160 -18.51 6.48 4.51
C ALA A 160 -19.81 5.70 4.20
N ALA A 161 -20.66 5.46 5.21
CA ALA A 161 -21.97 4.86 5.00
C ALA A 161 -22.90 5.75 4.18
N GLN A 162 -22.90 7.06 4.44
CA GLN A 162 -23.68 8.04 3.66
C GLN A 162 -23.17 8.13 2.20
N PHE A 163 -21.86 8.07 1.98
CA PHE A 163 -21.30 7.97 0.62
C PHE A 163 -21.83 6.72 -0.10
N GLN A 164 -21.81 5.57 0.57
CA GLN A 164 -22.32 4.33 -0.01
C GLN A 164 -23.83 4.37 -0.31
N GLU A 165 -24.62 5.09 0.47
CA GLU A 165 -26.03 5.30 0.18
C GLU A 165 -26.24 6.15 -1.08
N LYS A 166 -25.44 7.22 -1.27
CA LYS A 166 -25.56 8.15 -2.40
C LYS A 166 -24.88 7.64 -3.67
N TYR A 167 -23.68 7.06 -3.54
CA TYR A 167 -22.77 6.72 -4.64
C TYR A 167 -22.33 5.26 -4.65
N GLY A 168 -23.00 4.37 -3.91
CA GLY A 168 -22.60 2.96 -3.79
C GLY A 168 -22.60 2.19 -5.12
N TYR A 169 -23.31 2.68 -6.14
CA TYR A 169 -23.29 2.11 -7.49
C TYR A 169 -21.90 2.19 -8.15
N LEU A 170 -21.03 3.14 -7.74
CA LEU A 170 -19.63 3.23 -8.20
C LEU A 170 -18.78 2.08 -7.68
N GLY A 171 -19.17 1.47 -6.56
CA GLY A 171 -18.48 0.32 -5.98
C GLY A 171 -17.14 0.67 -5.32
N LEU A 172 -16.86 1.96 -5.04
CA LEU A 172 -15.67 2.39 -4.31
C LEU A 172 -15.60 1.74 -2.93
N GLN A 173 -14.41 1.36 -2.50
CA GLN A 173 -14.14 0.71 -1.22
C GLN A 173 -13.30 1.64 -0.33
N PHE A 174 -13.65 1.71 0.96
CA PHE A 174 -12.94 2.52 1.96
C PHE A 174 -12.16 1.59 2.87
N LEU A 175 -10.84 1.59 2.74
CA LEU A 175 -9.93 0.71 3.48
C LEU A 175 -9.23 1.50 4.58
N TYR A 176 -9.69 1.31 5.81
CA TYR A 176 -9.10 1.93 7.00
C TYR A 176 -7.92 1.09 7.48
N SER A 177 -6.81 1.75 7.84
CA SER A 177 -5.58 1.05 8.25
C SER A 177 -5.75 0.30 9.58
N TYR A 178 -6.56 0.82 10.51
CA TYR A 178 -6.83 0.21 11.82
C TYR A 178 -8.19 0.66 12.39
N PRO A 179 -8.76 -0.10 13.36
CA PRO A 179 -9.98 0.31 14.05
C PRO A 179 -9.81 1.68 14.72
N GLY A 180 -10.78 2.58 14.49
CA GLY A 180 -10.75 3.95 15.04
C GLY A 180 -9.99 4.97 14.18
N SER A 181 -9.32 4.56 13.08
CA SER A 181 -8.81 5.49 12.08
C SER A 181 -9.95 6.22 11.39
N ASP A 182 -9.79 7.52 11.15
CA ASP A 182 -10.60 8.33 10.24
C ASP A 182 -9.97 8.40 8.84
N GLY A 183 -8.68 8.08 8.72
CA GLY A 183 -7.99 8.03 7.44
C GLY A 183 -8.19 6.70 6.74
N CYS A 184 -8.53 6.75 5.46
CA CYS A 184 -8.73 5.56 4.63
C CYS A 184 -8.18 5.74 3.21
N ASP A 185 -7.62 4.65 2.68
CA ASP A 185 -7.39 4.51 1.24
C ASP A 185 -8.76 4.27 0.57
N ILE A 186 -9.01 4.99 -0.51
CA ILE A 186 -10.26 4.88 -1.29
C ILE A 186 -9.92 4.21 -2.61
N MET A 187 -10.43 2.99 -2.78
CA MET A 187 -10.04 2.10 -3.87
C MET A 187 -11.20 1.85 -4.83
N GLN A 188 -10.86 1.78 -6.10
CA GLN A 188 -11.81 1.31 -7.13
C GLN A 188 -12.25 -0.12 -6.85
N LYS A 189 -13.43 -0.48 -7.36
CA LYS A 189 -13.94 -1.84 -7.29
C LYS A 189 -12.95 -2.83 -7.92
N GLY A 190 -12.56 -3.82 -7.13
CA GLY A 190 -11.65 -4.88 -7.57
C GLY A 190 -10.18 -4.48 -7.59
N VAL A 191 -9.81 -3.29 -7.15
CA VAL A 191 -8.42 -2.86 -6.99
C VAL A 191 -8.05 -2.92 -5.52
N ASN A 192 -7.07 -3.76 -5.18
CA ASN A 192 -6.50 -3.90 -3.84
C ASN A 192 -5.12 -4.57 -3.94
N LYS A 193 -4.38 -4.65 -2.84
CA LYS A 193 -3.04 -5.27 -2.84
C LYS A 193 -3.05 -6.74 -3.31
N GLY A 194 -4.15 -7.47 -3.13
CA GLY A 194 -4.29 -8.87 -3.57
C GLY A 194 -4.45 -8.98 -5.08
N THR A 195 -5.32 -8.17 -5.69
CA THR A 195 -5.43 -8.12 -7.15
C THR A 195 -4.14 -7.61 -7.78
N GLY A 196 -3.47 -6.62 -7.15
CA GLY A 196 -2.14 -6.16 -7.56
C GLY A 196 -1.07 -7.25 -7.48
N LEU A 197 -1.10 -8.13 -6.46
CA LEU A 197 -0.23 -9.31 -6.38
C LEU A 197 -0.48 -10.25 -7.56
N CYS A 198 -1.74 -10.60 -7.82
CA CYS A 198 -2.10 -11.55 -8.88
C CYS A 198 -1.69 -11.01 -10.26
N GLU A 199 -1.96 -9.74 -10.54
CA GLU A 199 -1.58 -9.09 -11.79
C GLU A 199 -0.06 -9.00 -11.94
N LEU A 200 0.66 -8.59 -10.89
CA LEU A 200 2.12 -8.55 -10.88
C LEU A 200 2.73 -9.93 -11.11
N ALA A 201 2.23 -10.96 -10.45
CA ALA A 201 2.69 -12.33 -10.64
C ALA A 201 2.55 -12.75 -12.11
N GLY A 202 1.39 -12.52 -12.73
CA GLY A 202 1.16 -12.78 -14.15
C GLY A 202 2.13 -12.03 -15.08
N LEU A 203 2.33 -10.73 -14.84
CA LEU A 203 3.26 -9.89 -15.61
C LEU A 203 4.73 -10.35 -15.45
N ALA A 204 5.08 -10.90 -14.28
CA ALA A 204 6.40 -11.47 -14.01
C ALA A 204 6.58 -12.93 -14.50
N GLY A 205 5.55 -13.52 -15.13
CA GLY A 205 5.56 -14.91 -15.58
C GLY A 205 5.49 -15.94 -14.45
N LEU A 206 4.86 -15.56 -13.34
CA LEU A 206 4.65 -16.36 -12.14
C LEU A 206 3.16 -16.59 -11.89
N THR A 207 2.86 -17.47 -10.93
CA THR A 207 1.51 -17.63 -10.39
C THR A 207 1.45 -17.14 -8.93
N PRO A 208 0.27 -16.80 -8.40
CA PRO A 208 0.13 -16.41 -7.00
C PRO A 208 0.65 -17.47 -6.01
N GLU A 209 0.56 -18.77 -6.35
CA GLU A 209 1.04 -19.90 -5.54
C GLU A 209 2.56 -19.90 -5.41
N GLU A 210 3.29 -19.23 -6.30
CA GLU A 210 4.75 -19.05 -6.24
C GLU A 210 5.17 -17.81 -5.46
N CYS A 211 4.19 -17.09 -4.86
CA CYS A 211 4.40 -15.86 -4.10
C CYS A 211 4.30 -16.09 -2.59
N VAL A 212 5.13 -15.38 -1.83
CA VAL A 212 4.97 -15.16 -0.39
C VAL A 212 4.54 -13.71 -0.20
N ALA A 213 3.53 -13.46 0.63
CA ALA A 213 3.12 -12.12 1.03
C ALA A 213 3.24 -11.98 2.54
N ILE A 214 3.80 -10.85 2.99
CA ILE A 214 3.93 -10.51 4.42
C ILE A 214 3.33 -9.13 4.64
N GLY A 215 2.40 -9.03 5.61
CA GLY A 215 1.68 -7.80 5.93
C GLY A 215 1.14 -7.79 7.34
N ASP A 216 0.54 -6.69 7.79
CA ASP A 216 -0.03 -6.55 9.13
C ASP A 216 -1.38 -5.82 9.16
N GLY A 217 -1.72 -5.04 8.16
CA GLY A 217 -2.91 -4.19 8.14
C GLY A 217 -4.16 -4.87 7.57
N ASP A 218 -5.31 -4.24 7.78
CA ASP A 218 -6.58 -4.68 7.15
C ASP A 218 -6.51 -4.57 5.62
N ASN A 219 -5.73 -3.62 5.09
CA ASN A 219 -5.50 -3.44 3.65
C ASN A 219 -4.58 -4.53 3.04
N ASP A 220 -3.97 -5.40 3.87
CA ASP A 220 -3.16 -6.55 3.42
C ASP A 220 -3.98 -7.84 3.29
N THR A 221 -5.18 -7.90 3.85
CA THR A 221 -5.99 -9.13 3.91
C THR A 221 -6.13 -9.81 2.57
N ALA A 222 -6.41 -9.06 1.52
CA ALA A 222 -6.56 -9.60 0.16
C ALA A 222 -5.23 -10.14 -0.40
N MET A 223 -4.11 -9.49 -0.11
CA MET A 223 -2.77 -9.92 -0.53
C MET A 223 -2.35 -11.20 0.20
N LEU A 224 -2.60 -11.26 1.51
CA LEU A 224 -2.29 -12.43 2.34
C LEU A 224 -3.10 -13.65 1.89
N ALA A 225 -4.38 -13.46 1.58
CA ALA A 225 -5.25 -14.55 1.11
C ALA A 225 -4.94 -15.01 -0.33
N ALA A 226 -4.40 -14.14 -1.18
CA ALA A 226 -4.12 -14.44 -2.59
C ALA A 226 -2.79 -15.14 -2.82
N ALA A 227 -1.82 -14.97 -1.92
CA ALA A 227 -0.48 -15.55 -2.06
C ALA A 227 -0.46 -17.05 -1.80
N GLY A 228 0.51 -17.77 -2.37
CA GLY A 228 0.77 -19.19 -2.05
C GLY A 228 1.25 -19.43 -0.62
N MET A 229 1.67 -18.37 0.07
CA MET A 229 1.95 -18.31 1.51
C MET A 229 1.72 -16.88 2.00
N GLY A 230 0.61 -16.64 2.67
CA GLY A 230 0.33 -15.39 3.36
C GLY A 230 0.77 -15.45 4.82
N ILE A 231 1.55 -14.47 5.27
CA ILE A 231 2.05 -14.40 6.65
C ILE A 231 1.66 -13.06 7.25
N ALA A 232 0.81 -13.08 8.27
CA ALA A 232 0.50 -11.88 9.03
C ALA A 232 1.53 -11.68 10.16
N MET A 233 2.03 -10.47 10.34
CA MET A 233 2.90 -10.15 11.47
C MET A 233 2.16 -10.28 12.80
N ALA A 234 2.86 -10.62 13.91
CA ALA A 234 2.22 -10.79 15.22
C ALA A 234 1.60 -9.49 15.76
N ASN A 235 2.14 -8.33 15.41
CA ASN A 235 1.55 -7.02 15.69
C ASN A 235 0.34 -6.69 14.80
N GLY A 236 0.04 -7.51 13.80
CA GLY A 236 -1.00 -7.24 12.81
C GLY A 236 -2.42 -7.33 13.36
N SER A 237 -3.35 -6.80 12.58
CA SER A 237 -4.78 -6.78 12.88
C SER A 237 -5.37 -8.20 12.94
N ALA A 238 -6.52 -8.32 13.60
CA ALA A 238 -7.24 -9.60 13.65
C ALA A 238 -7.65 -10.08 12.24
N ASN A 239 -8.04 -9.14 11.36
CA ASN A 239 -8.44 -9.47 10.00
C ASN A 239 -7.24 -9.95 9.15
N ALA A 240 -6.08 -9.29 9.26
CA ALA A 240 -4.86 -9.75 8.59
C ALA A 240 -4.47 -11.16 9.03
N LYS A 241 -4.51 -11.44 10.36
CA LYS A 241 -4.23 -12.78 10.91
C LYS A 241 -5.23 -13.84 10.47
N ALA A 242 -6.50 -13.47 10.35
CA ALA A 242 -7.54 -14.39 9.88
C ALA A 242 -7.44 -14.70 8.37
N ALA A 243 -6.90 -13.79 7.57
CA ALA A 243 -6.73 -13.94 6.13
C ALA A 243 -5.43 -14.69 5.74
N ALA A 244 -4.45 -14.71 6.63
CA ALA A 244 -3.14 -15.32 6.39
C ALA A 244 -3.16 -16.84 6.64
N ASP A 245 -2.25 -17.57 6.01
CA ASP A 245 -2.01 -19.00 6.28
C ASP A 245 -1.43 -19.20 7.67
N ARG A 246 -0.64 -18.25 8.15
CA ARG A 246 -0.08 -18.27 9.51
C ARG A 246 0.29 -16.88 10.03
N THR A 247 0.45 -16.80 11.35
CA THR A 247 1.06 -15.64 11.99
C THR A 247 2.57 -15.84 12.11
N GLY A 248 3.33 -14.80 11.73
CA GLY A 248 4.78 -14.73 11.90
C GLY A 248 5.19 -14.05 13.22
N PRO A 249 6.47 -13.66 13.37
CA PRO A 249 6.94 -12.88 14.51
C PRO A 249 6.37 -11.48 14.52
N ASP A 250 6.63 -10.72 15.60
CA ASP A 250 6.40 -9.28 15.63
C ASP A 250 7.33 -8.56 14.66
N ALA A 251 6.89 -7.43 14.11
CA ALA A 251 7.73 -6.62 13.23
C ALA A 251 8.98 -6.11 13.97
N GLU A 252 8.85 -5.86 15.27
CA GLU A 252 9.95 -5.44 16.13
C GLU A 252 10.70 -6.63 16.74
N PRO A 253 12.03 -6.57 16.81
CA PRO A 253 12.86 -5.49 16.24
C PRO A 253 13.15 -5.69 14.74
N HIS A 254 12.99 -6.90 14.19
CA HIS A 254 13.36 -7.26 12.80
C HIS A 254 12.69 -8.56 12.30
N GLY A 255 11.41 -8.75 12.60
CA GLY A 255 10.66 -10.00 12.32
C GLY A 255 10.68 -10.43 10.85
N VAL A 256 10.77 -9.50 9.88
CA VAL A 256 10.91 -9.86 8.47
C VAL A 256 12.25 -10.57 8.20
N ALA A 257 13.33 -10.15 8.87
CA ALA A 257 14.62 -10.84 8.74
C ALA A 257 14.56 -12.28 9.26
N ASP A 258 13.80 -12.52 10.34
CA ASP A 258 13.63 -13.86 10.90
C ASP A 258 12.81 -14.75 9.94
N LEU A 259 11.75 -14.22 9.35
CA LEU A 259 10.98 -14.91 8.31
C LEU A 259 11.81 -15.22 7.06
N CYS A 260 12.66 -14.30 6.62
CA CYS A 260 13.57 -14.54 5.50
C CYS A 260 14.52 -15.72 5.77
N ARG A 261 15.09 -15.81 6.97
CA ARG A 261 15.99 -16.92 7.37
C ARG A 261 15.24 -18.25 7.47
N GLU A 262 14.01 -18.22 7.95
CA GLU A 262 13.15 -19.40 8.06
C GLU A 262 12.76 -19.94 6.68
N LEU A 263 12.30 -19.07 5.78
CA LEU A 263 11.73 -19.45 4.49
C LEU A 263 12.79 -19.77 3.43
N TRP A 264 13.95 -19.14 3.52
CA TRP A 264 15.06 -19.29 2.56
C TRP A 264 16.40 -19.47 3.29
N PRO A 265 16.57 -20.55 4.11
CA PRO A 265 17.80 -20.75 4.87
C PRO A 265 19.04 -20.88 3.97
N GLU A 266 18.88 -21.30 2.71
CA GLU A 266 19.95 -21.38 1.72
C GLU A 266 20.48 -20.01 1.26
N ALA A 267 19.82 -18.92 1.60
CA ALA A 267 20.26 -17.56 1.27
C ALA A 267 21.28 -17.00 2.29
N PHE A 268 21.46 -17.70 3.42
CA PHE A 268 22.28 -17.29 4.55
C PHE A 268 23.39 -18.31 4.81
#